data_bce31ecaa24e47860a5f6b5d804d9c18
#
_entry.id   bce31ecaa24e47860a5f6b5d804d9c18
#
_cell.length_a   1.000
_cell.length_b   1.000
_cell.length_c   1.000
_cell.angle_alpha   90.00
_cell.angle_beta   90.00
_cell.angle_gamma   90.00
#
_symmetry.space_group_name_H-M   'P 1'
#
loop_
_entity.id
_entity.type
_entity.pdbx_description
1 polymer ?
#
loop_
_entity_poly.entity_id
_entity_poly.type
_entity_poly.pdbx_seq_one_letter_code
_entity_poly.pdbx_strand_id
1 'polypeptide(L)' 'SVTNELLTTYMELIIAKDTKSALITVQKILDEGKDASRFIEDLTSYCQDILLYQQDPGIVEEMELGIIDDQF' A
#
# COMPACT_ATOMS: atom_id res chain seq x y z
N SER A 1 5.66 0.24 10.69
CA SER A 1 4.77 0.32 9.53
C SER A 1 5.16 -0.68 8.45
N VAL A 2 4.27 -0.90 7.50
CA VAL A 2 4.50 -1.82 6.40
C VAL A 2 5.20 -1.09 5.26
N THR A 3 6.23 -1.71 4.68
CA THR A 3 6.99 -1.08 3.59
C THR A 3 6.19 -1.09 2.29
N ASN A 4 6.51 -0.16 1.39
CA ASN A 4 5.89 -0.14 0.06
C ASN A 4 6.21 -1.40 -0.73
N GLU A 5 7.40 -1.97 -0.54
CA GLU A 5 7.76 -3.24 -1.19
C GLU A 5 6.81 -4.37 -0.78
N LEU A 6 6.49 -4.46 0.50
CA LEU A 6 5.60 -5.49 1.01
C LEU A 6 4.17 -5.26 0.52
N LEU A 7 3.72 -4.00 0.49
CA LEU A 7 2.40 -3.65 -0.06
C LEU A 7 2.32 -4.02 -1.54
N THR A 8 3.36 -3.73 -2.31
CA THR A 8 3.42 -4.09 -3.73
C THR A 8 3.32 -5.61 -3.91
N THR A 9 4.10 -6.36 -3.13
CA THR A 9 4.06 -7.83 -3.18
C THR A 9 2.66 -8.34 -2.87
N TYR A 10 2.03 -7.82 -1.82
CA TYR A 10 0.67 -8.21 -1.45
C TYR A 10 -0.32 -7.92 -2.58
N MET A 11 -0.26 -6.73 -3.17
CA MET A 11 -1.16 -6.37 -4.27
C MET A 11 -0.95 -7.24 -5.50
N GLU A 12 0.29 -7.58 -5.81
CA GLU A 12 0.58 -8.48 -6.93
C GLU A 12 -0.04 -9.87 -6.72
N LEU A 13 -0.01 -10.37 -5.48
CA LEU A 13 -0.63 -11.64 -5.14
C LEU A 13 -2.15 -11.58 -5.30
N ILE A 14 -2.76 -10.47 -4.88
CA ILE A 14 -4.19 -10.26 -5.03
C ILE A 14 -4.57 -10.23 -6.52
N ILE A 15 -3.83 -9.51 -7.33
CA ILE A 15 -4.08 -9.40 -8.77
C ILE A 15 -3.93 -10.77 -9.44
N ALA A 16 -2.94 -11.55 -9.02
CA ALA A 16 -2.72 -12.90 -9.53
C ALA A 16 -3.73 -13.92 -9.00
N LYS A 17 -4.61 -13.51 -8.08
CA LYS A 17 -5.58 -14.37 -7.40
C LYS A 17 -4.93 -15.51 -6.62
N ASP A 18 -3.71 -15.29 -6.16
CA ASP A 18 -2.99 -16.23 -5.31
C ASP A 18 -3.39 -15.98 -3.85
N THR A 19 -4.59 -16.44 -3.51
CA THR A 19 -5.19 -16.20 -2.20
C THR A 19 -4.36 -16.82 -1.08
N LYS A 20 -3.82 -18.01 -1.29
CA LYS A 20 -3.02 -18.69 -0.27
C LYS A 20 -1.79 -17.87 0.11
N SER A 21 -1.03 -17.42 -0.89
CA SER A 21 0.17 -16.62 -0.64
C SER A 21 -0.17 -15.26 -0.04
N ALA A 22 -1.28 -14.65 -0.46
CA ALA A 22 -1.74 -13.40 0.12
C ALA A 22 -2.07 -13.54 1.61
N LEU A 23 -2.77 -14.62 1.99
CA LEU A 23 -3.09 -14.89 3.40
C LEU A 23 -1.83 -15.14 4.22
N ILE A 24 -0.87 -15.88 3.68
CA ILE A 24 0.42 -16.12 4.34
C ILE A 24 1.16 -14.79 4.57
N THR A 25 1.12 -13.90 3.60
CA THR A 25 1.75 -12.57 3.70
C THR A 25 1.12 -11.77 4.84
N VAL A 26 -0.21 -11.73 4.92
CA VAL A 26 -0.90 -11.03 6.00
C VAL A 26 -0.56 -11.66 7.35
N GLN A 27 -0.56 -12.97 7.44
CA GLN A 27 -0.24 -13.67 8.68
C GLN A 27 1.19 -13.32 9.14
N LYS A 28 2.13 -13.27 8.21
CA LYS A 28 3.51 -12.90 8.52
C LYS A 28 3.59 -11.48 9.07
N ILE A 29 2.86 -10.55 8.47
CA ILE A 29 2.82 -9.16 8.93
C ILE A 29 2.32 -9.09 10.36
N LEU A 30 1.25 -9.81 10.67
CA LEU A 30 0.67 -9.83 12.02
C LEU A 30 1.59 -10.52 13.02
N ASP A 31 2.25 -11.60 12.61
CA ASP A 31 3.18 -12.35 13.48
C ASP A 31 4.41 -11.52 13.84
N GLU A 32 4.76 -10.55 12.99
CA GLU A 32 5.86 -9.62 13.28
C GLU A 32 5.43 -8.50 14.24
N GLY A 33 4.21 -8.57 14.77
CA GLY A 33 3.70 -7.61 15.74
C GLY A 33 3.16 -6.33 15.13
N LYS A 34 2.93 -6.31 13.83
CA LYS A 34 2.37 -5.12 13.18
C LYS A 34 0.86 -5.07 13.38
N ASP A 35 0.35 -3.84 13.52
CA ASP A 35 -1.07 -3.59 13.76
C ASP A 35 -1.87 -3.80 12.48
N ALA A 36 -2.94 -4.61 12.55
CA ALA A 36 -3.82 -4.86 11.43
C ALA A 36 -4.49 -3.58 10.91
N SER A 37 -4.90 -2.69 11.82
CA SER A 37 -5.50 -1.40 11.44
C SER A 37 -4.51 -0.56 10.66
N ARG A 38 -3.26 -0.55 11.10
CA ARG A 38 -2.20 0.20 10.41
C ARG A 38 -1.90 -0.39 9.04
N PHE A 39 -1.94 -1.71 8.92
CA PHE A 39 -1.78 -2.36 7.62
C PHE A 39 -2.87 -1.92 6.65
N ILE A 40 -4.11 -1.88 7.09
CA ILE A 40 -5.24 -1.44 6.26
C ILE A 40 -5.08 0.04 5.87
N GLU A 41 -4.67 0.89 6.81
CA GLU A 41 -4.40 2.30 6.52
C GLU A 41 -3.30 2.46 5.47
N ASP A 42 -2.20 1.74 5.63
CA ASP A 42 -1.07 1.80 4.71
C ASP A 42 -1.47 1.29 3.32
N LEU A 43 -2.25 0.21 3.27
CA LEU A 43 -2.75 -0.34 2.02
C LEU A 43 -3.70 0.63 1.32
N THR A 44 -4.58 1.29 2.09
CA THR A 44 -5.50 2.28 1.54
C THR A 44 -4.73 3.44 0.93
N SER A 45 -3.74 3.98 1.64
CA SER A 45 -2.90 5.07 1.14
C SER A 45 -2.14 4.65 -0.11
N TYR A 46 -1.62 3.44 -0.12
CA TYR A 46 -0.91 2.89 -1.28
C TYR A 46 -1.82 2.84 -2.50
N CYS A 47 -3.05 2.35 -2.34
CA CYS A 47 -4.01 2.29 -3.44
C CYS A 47 -4.41 3.68 -3.93
N GLN A 48 -4.60 4.64 -3.01
CA GLN A 48 -4.91 6.02 -3.36
C GLN A 48 -3.78 6.64 -4.18
N ASP A 49 -2.54 6.39 -3.79
CA ASP A 49 -1.36 6.91 -4.50
C ASP A 49 -1.29 6.34 -5.92
N ILE A 50 -1.58 5.06 -6.08
CA ILE A 50 -1.61 4.42 -7.40
C ILE A 50 -2.68 5.06 -8.28
N LEU A 51 -3.88 5.25 -7.74
CA LEU A 51 -4.97 5.87 -8.49
C LEU A 51 -4.64 7.30 -8.90
N LEU A 52 -4.04 8.07 -7.98
CA LEU A 52 -3.60 9.43 -8.29
C LEU A 52 -2.53 9.43 -9.36
N TYR A 53 -1.57 8.53 -9.27
CA TYR A 53 -0.50 8.42 -10.26
C TYR A 53 -1.06 8.10 -11.64
N GLN A 54 -2.06 7.23 -11.72
CA GLN A 54 -2.70 6.88 -12.98
C GLN A 54 -3.44 8.07 -13.58
N GLN A 55 -4.00 8.95 -12.74
CA GLN A 55 -4.71 10.13 -13.20
C GLN A 55 -3.74 11.27 -13.56
N ASP A 56 -2.75 11.51 -12.73
CA ASP A 56 -1.78 12.58 -12.92
C ASP A 56 -0.47 12.25 -12.19
N PRO A 57 0.52 11.69 -12.88
CA PRO A 57 1.81 11.37 -12.25
C PRO A 57 2.49 12.56 -11.58
N GLY A 58 2.27 13.77 -12.09
CA GLY A 58 2.85 14.99 -11.52
C GLY A 58 2.34 15.29 -10.13
N ILE A 59 1.08 14.95 -9.83
CA ILE A 59 0.49 15.18 -8.51
C ILE A 59 1.22 14.34 -7.46
N VAL A 60 1.49 13.07 -7.75
CA VAL A 60 2.19 12.18 -6.83
C VAL A 60 3.60 12.71 -6.55
N GLU A 61 4.30 13.14 -7.59
CA GLU A 61 5.63 13.72 -7.44
C GLU A 61 5.60 14.97 -6.56
N GLU A 62 4.61 15.85 -6.77
CA GLU A 62 4.45 17.05 -5.94
C GLU A 62 4.15 16.71 -4.49
N MET A 63 3.38 15.66 -4.23
CA MET A 63 3.10 15.19 -2.86
C MET A 63 4.39 14.68 -2.20
N GLU A 64 5.20 13.94 -2.91
CA GLU A 64 6.48 13.43 -2.40
C GLU A 64 7.44 14.57 -2.06
N LEU A 65 7.38 15.66 -2.83
CA LEU A 65 8.19 16.84 -2.58
C LEU A 65 7.61 17.76 -1.50
N GLY A 66 6.42 17.42 -0.97
CA GLY A 66 5.76 18.23 0.05
C GLY A 66 5.09 19.50 -0.46
N ILE A 67 4.90 19.62 -1.77
CA ILE A 67 4.26 20.79 -2.38
C ILE A 67 2.75 20.75 -2.17
N ILE A 68 2.16 19.55 -2.24
CA ILE A 68 0.73 19.34 -2.03
C ILE A 68 0.55 18.40 -0.84
N ASP A 69 -0.37 18.77 0.08
CA ASP A 69 -0.72 17.93 1.21
C ASP A 69 -1.54 16.74 0.72
N ASP A 70 -1.16 15.52 1.09
CA ASP A 70 -1.81 14.29 0.68
C ASP A 70 -2.99 13.89 1.58
N GLN A 71 -3.39 14.73 2.52
CA GLN A 71 -4.44 14.41 3.50
C GLN A 71 -5.80 14.99 3.16
N PHE A 72 -5.92 15.70 2.08
CA PHE A 72 -7.24 16.23 1.71
C PHE A 72 -8.10 15.25 0.92
#